data_1ab07c1c802cc4aa66298603c0cbb194
#
_entry.id   1ab07c1c802cc4aa66298603c0cbb194
#
_cell.length_a   1.000
_cell.length_b   1.000
_cell.length_c   1.000
_cell.angle_alpha   90.00
_cell.angle_beta   90.00
_cell.angle_gamma   90.00
#
_symmetry.space_group_name_H-M   'P 1'
#
loop_
_entity.id
_entity.type
_entity.pdbx_description
1 polymer ?
#
loop_
_entity_poly.entity_id
_entity_poly.type
_entity_poly.pdbx_seq_one_letter_code
_entity_poly.pdbx_strand_id
1 'polypeptide(L)'
;FGEDRPLHFEIGFGGGEHLAYRSDLLPDHGFIGCEPFLNGVAQALTHVRDQHLANVRLHMGDALEVLRRVPDGALTMVYLLH
;
A
#
# COMPACT_ATOMS: atom_id res chain seq x y z
N PHE A 1 -8.06 3.81 -7.38
CA PHE A 1 -7.18 4.94 -7.72
C PHE A 1 -7.50 5.47 -9.12
N GLY A 2 -7.08 6.69 -9.38
CA GLY A 2 -7.12 7.23 -10.72
C GLY A 2 -6.16 6.49 -11.64
N GLU A 3 -6.48 6.45 -12.92
CA GLU A 3 -5.81 5.59 -13.88
C GLU A 3 -4.44 6.07 -14.32
N ASP A 4 -4.11 7.33 -14.12
CA ASP A 4 -2.87 7.91 -14.64
C ASP A 4 -1.83 8.19 -13.58
N ARG A 5 -1.99 7.64 -12.37
CA ARG A 5 -0.99 7.86 -11.34
C ARG A 5 -0.09 6.65 -11.20
N PRO A 6 1.19 6.85 -10.89
CA PRO A 6 2.07 5.73 -10.58
C PRO A 6 1.56 4.93 -9.38
N LEU A 7 1.66 3.61 -9.46
CA LEU A 7 1.25 2.72 -8.39
C LEU A 7 2.44 2.02 -7.78
N HIS A 8 2.49 2.01 -6.46
CA HIS A 8 3.50 1.30 -5.68
C HIS A 8 2.82 0.19 -4.91
N PHE A 9 3.44 -0.97 -4.89
CA PHE A 9 2.91 -2.15 -4.22
C PHE A 9 3.89 -2.59 -3.16
N GLU A 10 3.45 -2.67 -1.90
CA GLU A 10 4.30 -3.07 -0.79
C GLU A 10 3.75 -4.35 -0.18
N ILE A 11 4.58 -5.40 -0.12
CA ILE A 11 4.21 -6.70 0.41
C ILE A 11 4.88 -6.90 1.76
N GLY A 12 4.08 -7.27 2.76
CA GLY A 12 4.59 -7.48 4.11
C GLY A 12 4.97 -6.18 4.78
N PHE A 13 4.06 -5.20 4.75
CA PHE A 13 4.39 -3.85 5.23
C PHE A 13 4.51 -3.75 6.77
N GLY A 14 4.23 -4.82 7.51
CA GLY A 14 4.32 -4.79 8.97
C GLY A 14 3.38 -3.76 9.57
N GLY A 15 3.90 -2.83 10.38
CA GLY A 15 3.09 -1.77 10.98
C GLY A 15 2.77 -0.62 10.04
N GLY A 16 3.33 -0.61 8.84
CA GLY A 16 3.01 0.38 7.83
C GLY A 16 3.79 1.69 7.89
N GLU A 17 4.84 1.77 8.70
CA GLU A 17 5.62 3.00 8.82
C GLU A 17 6.28 3.39 7.50
N HIS A 18 6.87 2.43 6.81
CA HIS A 18 7.52 2.69 5.51
C HIS A 18 6.49 3.10 4.47
N LEU A 19 5.36 2.37 4.44
CA LEU A 19 4.27 2.68 3.52
C LEU A 19 3.72 4.08 3.76
N ALA A 20 3.48 4.44 5.02
CA ALA A 20 2.97 5.75 5.38
C ALA A 20 3.96 6.86 5.01
N TYR A 21 5.24 6.64 5.28
CA TYR A 21 6.27 7.63 4.98
C TYR A 21 6.34 7.90 3.48
N ARG A 22 6.38 6.86 2.68
CA ARG A 22 6.49 7.03 1.23
C ARG A 22 5.23 7.63 0.61
N SER A 23 4.06 7.20 1.08
CA SER A 23 2.81 7.74 0.54
C SER A 23 2.62 9.21 0.89
N ASP A 24 3.12 9.63 2.03
CA ASP A 24 3.07 11.03 2.43
C ASP A 24 4.01 11.89 1.57
N LEU A 25 5.17 11.34 1.20
CA LEU A 25 6.12 12.04 0.33
C LEU A 25 5.62 12.18 -1.10
N LEU A 26 4.81 11.23 -1.56
CA LEU A 26 4.37 11.16 -2.95
C LEU A 26 2.84 11.14 -3.02
N PRO A 27 2.19 12.26 -2.66
CA PRO A 27 0.72 12.27 -2.55
C PRO A 27 -0.01 12.02 -3.87
N ASP A 28 0.64 12.25 -5.01
CA ASP A 28 0.03 12.02 -6.32
C ASP A 28 0.21 10.59 -6.81
N HIS A 29 0.97 9.77 -6.07
CA HIS A 29 1.14 8.36 -6.39
C HIS A 29 0.16 7.52 -5.57
N GLY A 30 -0.25 6.37 -6.10
CA GLY A 30 -1.08 5.44 -5.37
C GLY A 30 -0.23 4.36 -4.71
N PHE A 31 -0.61 3.94 -3.52
CA PHE A 31 0.11 2.91 -2.77
C PHE A 31 -0.86 1.82 -2.35
N ILE A 32 -0.49 0.59 -2.65
CA ILE A 32 -1.26 -0.60 -2.24
C ILE A 32 -0.37 -1.43 -1.34
N GLY A 33 -0.83 -1.68 -0.13
CA GLY A 33 -0.10 -2.51 0.82
C GLY A 33 -0.82 -3.81 1.11
N CYS A 34 -0.08 -4.92 1.17
CA CYS A 34 -0.61 -6.22 1.55
C CYS A 34 0.11 -6.71 2.79
N GLU A 35 -0.65 -7.19 3.77
CA GLU A 35 -0.11 -7.71 5.01
C GLU A 35 -1.04 -8.80 5.52
N PRO A 36 -0.55 -10.03 5.75
CA PRO A 36 -1.41 -11.12 6.20
C PRO A 36 -1.81 -11.05 7.67
N PHE A 37 -1.10 -10.27 8.48
CA PHE A 37 -1.33 -10.25 9.92
C PHE A 37 -2.17 -9.05 10.33
N LEU A 38 -3.23 -9.33 11.08
CA LEU A 38 -4.18 -8.30 11.51
C LEU A 38 -3.52 -7.16 12.28
N ASN A 39 -2.57 -7.47 13.16
CA ASN A 39 -1.93 -6.43 13.98
C ASN A 39 -1.21 -5.41 13.11
N GLY A 40 -0.54 -5.85 12.05
CA GLY A 40 0.13 -4.93 11.13
C GLY A 40 -0.86 -4.06 10.37
N VAL A 41 -1.96 -4.66 9.91
CA VAL A 41 -3.00 -3.90 9.21
C VAL A 41 -3.62 -2.86 10.14
N ALA A 42 -3.88 -3.22 11.39
CA ALA A 42 -4.46 -2.29 12.35
C ALA A 42 -3.54 -1.10 12.60
N GLN A 43 -2.23 -1.34 12.74
CA GLN A 43 -1.26 -0.26 12.91
C GLN A 43 -1.20 0.63 11.67
N ALA A 44 -1.20 0.04 10.48
CA ALA A 44 -1.16 0.80 9.25
C ALA A 44 -2.40 1.67 9.09
N LEU A 45 -3.58 1.15 9.46
CA LEU A 45 -4.81 1.93 9.43
C LEU A 45 -4.73 3.15 10.35
N THR A 46 -4.06 3.00 11.49
CA THR A 46 -3.83 4.12 12.39
C THR A 46 -3.00 5.22 11.71
N HIS A 47 -1.92 4.82 11.01
CA HIS A 47 -1.11 5.79 10.26
C HIS A 47 -1.92 6.48 9.17
N VAL A 48 -2.70 5.72 8.43
CA VAL A 48 -3.54 6.29 7.36
C VAL A 48 -4.51 7.32 7.92
N ARG A 49 -5.16 6.99 9.04
CA ARG A 49 -6.11 7.89 9.69
C ARG A 49 -5.42 9.15 10.23
N ASP A 50 -4.33 8.96 11.00
CA ASP A 50 -3.70 10.07 11.70
C ASP A 50 -2.98 11.03 10.75
N GLN A 51 -2.46 10.53 9.64
CA GLN A 51 -1.75 11.35 8.66
C GLN A 51 -2.63 11.74 7.48
N HIS A 52 -3.91 11.35 7.48
CA HIS A 52 -4.87 11.66 6.41
C HIS A 52 -4.37 11.23 5.03
N LEU A 53 -3.87 9.99 4.94
CA LEU A 53 -3.31 9.47 3.70
C LEU A 53 -4.43 9.00 2.77
N ALA A 54 -4.72 9.79 1.74
CA ALA A 54 -5.80 9.48 0.80
C ALA A 54 -5.35 8.56 -0.34
N ASN A 55 -4.05 8.36 -0.51
CA ASN A 55 -3.46 7.64 -1.63
C ASN A 55 -2.97 6.23 -1.26
N VAL A 56 -3.52 5.66 -0.19
CA VAL A 56 -3.14 4.32 0.30
C VAL A 56 -4.37 3.41 0.31
N ARG A 57 -4.17 2.19 -0.15
CA ARG A 57 -5.15 1.11 -0.04
C ARG A 57 -4.47 -0.07 0.63
N LEU A 58 -5.13 -0.65 1.62
CA LEU A 58 -4.59 -1.76 2.38
C LEU A 58 -5.39 -3.03 2.13
N HIS A 59 -4.68 -4.15 2.06
CA HIS A 59 -5.29 -5.46 1.90
C HIS A 59 -4.69 -6.42 2.93
N MET A 60 -5.55 -7.08 3.71
CA MET A 60 -5.10 -8.11 4.64
C MET A 60 -5.24 -9.46 3.95
N GLY A 61 -4.12 -10.07 3.59
CA GLY A 61 -4.14 -11.37 2.94
C GLY A 61 -3.02 -11.54 1.94
N ASP A 62 -3.27 -12.44 0.99
CA ASP A 62 -2.28 -12.83 -0.01
C ASP A 62 -2.10 -11.73 -1.06
N ALA A 63 -0.85 -11.35 -1.28
CA ALA A 63 -0.52 -10.36 -2.29
C ALA A 63 -0.94 -10.77 -3.69
N LEU A 64 -0.96 -12.08 -3.99
CA LEU A 64 -1.36 -12.56 -5.31
C LEU A 64 -2.80 -12.22 -5.64
N GLU A 65 -3.68 -12.19 -4.65
CA GLU A 65 -5.07 -11.81 -4.87
C GLU A 65 -5.20 -10.39 -5.39
N VAL A 66 -4.37 -9.50 -4.85
CA VAL A 66 -4.40 -8.10 -5.24
C VAL A 66 -3.72 -7.90 -6.59
N LEU A 67 -2.58 -8.57 -6.79
CA LEU A 67 -1.85 -8.46 -8.06
C LEU A 67 -2.69 -8.87 -9.26
N ARG A 68 -3.55 -9.87 -9.08
CA ARG A 68 -4.45 -10.32 -10.16
C ARG A 68 -5.46 -9.27 -10.58
N ARG A 69 -5.74 -8.32 -9.70
CA ARG A 69 -6.73 -7.26 -9.95
C ARG A 69 -6.10 -5.98 -10.47
N VAL A 70 -4.78 -5.92 -10.51
CA VAL A 70 -4.07 -4.73 -11.00
C VAL A 70 -3.88 -4.89 -12.51
N PRO A 71 -4.27 -3.90 -13.30
CA PRO A 71 -4.07 -3.97 -14.75
C PRO A 71 -2.61 -4.11 -15.12
N ASP A 72 -2.35 -4.81 -16.21
CA ASP A 72 -0.99 -4.98 -16.72
C ASP A 72 -0.34 -3.62 -16.96
N GLY A 73 0.90 -3.49 -16.52
CA GLY A 73 1.65 -2.25 -16.70
C GLY A 73 1.31 -1.12 -15.74
N ALA A 74 0.36 -1.34 -14.82
CA ALA A 74 -0.04 -0.29 -13.89
C ALA A 74 0.93 -0.10 -12.73
N LEU A 75 1.72 -1.12 -12.39
CA LEU A 75 2.64 -1.04 -11.25
C LEU A 75 3.93 -0.33 -11.62
N THR A 76 4.31 0.64 -10.81
CA THR A 76 5.59 1.35 -10.95
C THR A 76 6.68 0.68 -10.13
N MET A 77 6.36 0.32 -8.90
CA MET A 77 7.33 -0.26 -7.97
C MET A 77 6.68 -1.35 -7.14
N VAL A 78 7.45 -2.38 -6.82
CA VAL A 78 7.04 -3.43 -5.88
C VAL A 78 8.10 -3.52 -4.79
N TYR A 79 7.67 -3.47 -3.55
CA TYR A 79 8.55 -3.56 -2.38
C TYR A 79 8.25 -4.83 -1.61
N LEU A 80 9.30 -5.57 -1.27
CA LEU A 80 9.20 -6.73 -0.38
C LEU A 80 9.86 -6.37 0.94
N LEU A 81 9.09 -6.37 2.01
CA LEU A 81 9.59 -6.07 3.34
C LEU A 81 9.50 -7.32 4.22
N HIS A 82 10.47 -7.50 5.06
CA HIS A 82 10.53 -8.64 5.96
C HIS A 82 10.47 -8.23 7.40
#